data_2eac908579c5622fff0e66d1c9a13e96
#
_entry.id   2eac908579c5622fff0e66d1c9a13e96
#
_cell.length_a   1.000
_cell.length_b   1.000
_cell.length_c   1.000
_cell.angle_alpha   90.00
_cell.angle_beta   90.00
_cell.angle_gamma   90.00
#
_symmetry.space_group_name_H-M   'P 1'
#
loop_
_entity.id
_entity.type
_entity.pdbx_description
1 polymer ?
#
loop_
_entity_poly.entity_id
_entity_poly.type
_entity_poly.pdbx_seq_one_letter_code
_entity_poly.pdbx_strand_id
1 'polypeptide(L)'
;DVVRIREVLVNLLGNAVKFTKDGGKITLDISSYPGADEKHIITRYVVRDNGIGMSEEFQKKLFDPFSQEDDSNARTQYKGTGLGMAITKKYVDMMGGSIAVESKKGVGSTFTVEIPLKLPEQVIQSEQKQHLHRDLTGIHVLMAEDNDLNAELATIMLEDAGMTVTRASDGKEVVDLFKNHPRGTYDLILMDIMMPNMDGHQAAKAIRALGIERSDAVTIPIIALSANAFIDDIQESLNSGMNDHISKPINMEELIDTITKYIKHD
;
A
#
# COMPACT_ATOMS: atom_id res chain seq x y z
N ASP A 1 -6.47 8.25 11.77
CA ASP A 1 -5.30 7.40 12.07
C ASP A 1 -5.24 6.25 11.05
N VAL A 2 -4.50 6.50 9.97
CA VAL A 2 -4.38 5.57 8.82
C VAL A 2 -3.78 4.22 9.25
N VAL A 3 -2.82 4.23 10.17
CA VAL A 3 -2.16 3.00 10.65
C VAL A 3 -3.15 2.07 11.32
N ARG A 4 -4.00 2.60 12.20
CA ARG A 4 -5.00 1.78 12.90
C ARG A 4 -6.10 1.27 11.96
N ILE A 5 -6.52 2.09 10.99
CA ILE A 5 -7.50 1.65 9.97
C ILE A 5 -6.91 0.49 9.16
N ARG A 6 -5.64 0.59 8.74
CA ARG A 6 -4.95 -0.48 8.04
C ARG A 6 -4.91 -1.78 8.85
N GLU A 7 -4.53 -1.71 10.13
CA GLU A 7 -4.49 -2.87 11.02
C GLU A 7 -5.88 -3.53 11.19
N VAL A 8 -6.93 -2.71 11.31
CA VAL A 8 -8.33 -3.21 11.36
C VAL A 8 -8.65 -3.97 10.07
N LEU A 9 -8.39 -3.38 8.91
CA LEU A 9 -8.71 -4.00 7.61
C LEU A 9 -7.87 -5.26 7.35
N VAL A 10 -6.56 -5.23 7.65
CA VAL A 10 -5.68 -6.41 7.51
C VAL A 10 -6.19 -7.58 8.36
N ASN A 11 -6.62 -7.31 9.60
CA ASN A 11 -7.14 -8.36 10.46
C ASN A 11 -8.49 -8.91 9.97
N LEU A 12 -9.40 -8.05 9.53
CA LEU A 12 -10.71 -8.48 9.00
C LEU A 12 -10.55 -9.27 7.69
N LEU A 13 -9.78 -8.77 6.74
CA LEU A 13 -9.49 -9.43 5.47
C LEU A 13 -8.71 -10.72 5.66
N GLY A 14 -7.72 -10.72 6.55
CA GLY A 14 -6.95 -11.92 6.91
C GLY A 14 -7.83 -13.02 7.48
N ASN A 15 -8.80 -12.66 8.33
CA ASN A 15 -9.79 -13.62 8.82
C ASN A 15 -10.71 -14.09 7.70
N ALA A 16 -11.20 -13.22 6.83
CA ALA A 16 -12.03 -13.58 5.68
C ALA A 16 -11.30 -14.61 4.78
N VAL A 17 -10.03 -14.35 4.43
CA VAL A 17 -9.21 -15.28 3.62
C VAL A 17 -9.02 -16.61 4.36
N LYS A 18 -8.70 -16.57 5.65
CA LYS A 18 -8.44 -17.75 6.47
C LYS A 18 -9.64 -18.70 6.57
N PHE A 19 -10.84 -18.13 6.68
CA PHE A 19 -12.06 -18.89 6.93
C PHE A 19 -12.96 -19.09 5.68
N THR A 20 -12.53 -18.61 4.53
CA THR A 20 -13.17 -18.88 3.24
C THR A 20 -12.41 -19.97 2.50
N LYS A 21 -13.13 -20.94 1.95
CA LYS A 21 -12.55 -22.05 1.18
C LYS A 21 -12.09 -21.56 -0.20
N ASP A 22 -11.19 -22.31 -0.82
CA ASP A 22 -10.77 -22.09 -2.21
C ASP A 22 -11.98 -21.98 -3.14
N GLY A 23 -11.96 -20.99 -4.03
CA GLY A 23 -13.08 -20.67 -4.91
C GLY A 23 -14.23 -19.88 -4.22
N GLY A 24 -14.08 -19.53 -2.93
CA GLY A 24 -15.02 -18.67 -2.23
C GLY A 24 -14.93 -17.21 -2.69
N LYS A 25 -15.81 -16.37 -2.12
CA LYS A 25 -15.91 -14.95 -2.46
C LYS A 25 -15.72 -14.10 -1.21
N ILE A 26 -14.84 -13.09 -1.33
CA ILE A 26 -14.63 -12.05 -0.33
C ILE A 26 -14.85 -10.71 -1.01
N THR A 27 -15.55 -9.79 -0.36
CA THR A 27 -15.74 -8.42 -0.84
C THR A 27 -15.40 -7.42 0.26
N LEU A 28 -14.81 -6.29 -0.16
CA LEU A 28 -14.65 -5.10 0.67
C LEU A 28 -15.38 -3.95 0.00
N ASP A 29 -16.42 -3.44 0.66
CA ASP A 29 -17.15 -2.26 0.23
C ASP A 29 -16.75 -1.09 1.14
N ILE A 30 -16.42 0.06 0.55
CA ILE A 30 -16.09 1.28 1.29
C ILE A 30 -17.04 2.38 0.83
N SER A 31 -17.67 3.03 1.77
CA SER A 31 -18.57 4.16 1.52
C SER A 31 -18.41 5.21 2.61
N SER A 32 -18.76 6.45 2.29
CA SER A 32 -18.75 7.54 3.26
C SER A 32 -20.07 8.31 3.19
N TYR A 33 -20.51 8.82 4.32
CA TYR A 33 -21.72 9.63 4.44
C TYR A 33 -21.54 10.72 5.52
N PRO A 34 -22.35 11.81 5.49
CA PRO A 34 -22.25 12.89 6.46
C PRO A 34 -22.34 12.39 7.90
N GLY A 35 -21.46 12.92 8.76
CA GLY A 35 -21.47 12.67 10.20
C GLY A 35 -22.52 13.49 10.94
N ALA A 36 -22.38 13.58 12.26
CA ALA A 36 -23.29 14.32 13.13
C ALA A 36 -23.23 15.84 12.91
N ASP A 37 -22.17 16.36 12.31
CA ASP A 37 -21.96 17.76 11.96
C ASP A 37 -21.24 17.89 10.60
N GLU A 38 -21.19 19.13 10.08
CA GLU A 38 -20.56 19.43 8.77
C GLU A 38 -19.03 19.23 8.75
N LYS A 39 -18.39 19.01 9.91
CA LYS A 39 -16.96 18.81 10.05
C LYS A 39 -16.53 17.34 10.09
N HIS A 40 -17.49 16.43 10.14
CA HIS A 40 -17.23 14.99 10.22
C HIS A 40 -17.95 14.23 9.13
N ILE A 41 -17.26 13.21 8.60
CA ILE A 41 -17.86 12.15 7.77
C ILE A 41 -17.72 10.83 8.51
N ILE A 42 -18.65 9.93 8.25
CA ILE A 42 -18.53 8.55 8.71
C ILE A 42 -18.11 7.70 7.53
N THR A 43 -16.95 7.05 7.62
CA THR A 43 -16.52 6.08 6.63
C THR A 43 -16.88 4.70 7.11
N ARG A 44 -17.63 3.98 6.26
CA ARG A 44 -18.09 2.61 6.48
C ARG A 44 -17.28 1.65 5.64
N TYR A 45 -16.71 0.65 6.29
CA TYR A 45 -16.00 -0.49 5.69
C TYR A 45 -16.82 -1.74 5.93
N VAL A 46 -17.15 -2.48 4.88
CA VAL A 46 -17.92 -3.72 4.97
C VAL A 46 -17.13 -4.85 4.33
N VAL A 47 -16.65 -5.78 5.16
CA VAL A 47 -15.98 -6.99 4.71
C VAL A 47 -16.98 -8.15 4.75
N ARG A 48 -17.26 -8.77 3.61
CA ARG A 48 -18.14 -9.93 3.50
C ARG A 48 -17.38 -11.12 2.96
N ASP A 49 -17.65 -12.28 3.52
CA ASP A 49 -17.19 -13.57 3.04
C ASP A 49 -18.32 -14.59 2.97
N ASN A 50 -18.16 -15.59 2.11
CA ASN A 50 -19.03 -16.77 2.04
C ASN A 50 -18.34 -18.01 2.65
N GLY A 51 -17.57 -17.80 3.71
CA GLY A 51 -16.81 -18.83 4.41
C GLY A 51 -17.67 -19.70 5.35
N ILE A 52 -17.02 -20.29 6.36
CA ILE A 52 -17.67 -21.21 7.30
C ILE A 52 -18.71 -20.55 8.21
N GLY A 53 -18.64 -19.21 8.37
CA GLY A 53 -19.49 -18.47 9.31
C GLY A 53 -19.25 -18.85 10.77
N MET A 54 -20.03 -18.27 11.68
CA MET A 54 -19.91 -18.41 13.13
C MET A 54 -21.27 -18.73 13.78
N SER A 55 -21.24 -19.45 14.90
CA SER A 55 -22.44 -19.67 15.73
C SER A 55 -22.87 -18.40 16.43
N GLU A 56 -24.15 -18.28 16.74
CA GLU A 56 -24.69 -17.14 17.51
C GLU A 56 -24.04 -17.02 18.90
N GLU A 57 -23.69 -18.14 19.49
CA GLU A 57 -23.04 -18.19 20.80
C GLU A 57 -21.62 -17.63 20.72
N PHE A 58 -20.86 -17.97 19.67
CA PHE A 58 -19.51 -17.43 19.47
C PHE A 58 -19.53 -15.95 19.11
N GLN A 59 -20.48 -15.49 18.32
CA GLN A 59 -20.59 -14.05 17.97
C GLN A 59 -20.69 -13.16 19.22
N LYS A 60 -21.35 -13.61 20.30
CA LYS A 60 -21.47 -12.85 21.55
C LYS A 60 -20.14 -12.60 22.26
N LYS A 61 -19.17 -13.49 22.07
CA LYS A 61 -17.84 -13.43 22.70
C LYS A 61 -16.70 -13.19 21.70
N LEU A 62 -17.02 -12.90 20.43
CA LEU A 62 -16.04 -12.74 19.37
C LEU A 62 -14.99 -11.68 19.67
N PHE A 63 -15.34 -10.62 20.36
CA PHE A 63 -14.46 -9.53 20.71
C PHE A 63 -13.77 -9.70 22.09
N ASP A 64 -14.05 -10.78 22.81
CA ASP A 64 -13.36 -11.08 24.06
C ASP A 64 -11.94 -11.60 23.76
N PRO A 65 -10.93 -11.18 24.53
CA PRO A 65 -9.56 -11.69 24.36
C PRO A 65 -9.50 -13.21 24.47
N PHE A 66 -8.67 -13.82 23.62
CA PHE A 66 -8.43 -15.27 23.53
C PHE A 66 -9.64 -16.11 23.14
N SER A 67 -10.73 -15.50 22.68
CA SER A 67 -11.92 -16.21 22.21
C SER A 67 -11.62 -16.93 20.89
N GLN A 68 -11.99 -18.21 20.85
CA GLN A 68 -11.94 -19.06 19.66
C GLN A 68 -13.19 -19.92 19.61
N GLU A 69 -13.70 -20.20 18.41
CA GLU A 69 -14.80 -21.16 18.26
C GLU A 69 -14.20 -22.58 18.25
N ASP A 70 -14.63 -23.39 19.22
CA ASP A 70 -14.25 -24.82 19.31
C ASP A 70 -15.01 -25.59 18.24
N ASP A 71 -14.44 -25.76 17.08
CA ASP A 71 -14.96 -26.68 16.06
C ASP A 71 -14.12 -27.97 16.12
N SER A 72 -14.66 -29.00 16.81
CA SER A 72 -14.05 -30.32 16.94
C SER A 72 -13.83 -31.04 15.59
N ASN A 73 -14.34 -30.47 14.49
CA ASN A 73 -14.20 -30.96 13.11
C ASN A 73 -13.30 -30.12 12.23
N ALA A 74 -12.81 -28.93 12.66
CA ALA A 74 -11.85 -28.13 11.90
C ALA A 74 -10.44 -28.70 12.15
N ARG A 75 -9.85 -29.26 11.10
CA ARG A 75 -8.45 -29.68 11.07
C ARG A 75 -7.58 -28.58 11.68
N THR A 76 -6.72 -28.93 12.59
CA THR A 76 -5.80 -28.17 13.45
C THR A 76 -4.91 -27.12 12.77
N GLN A 77 -5.17 -26.74 11.55
CA GLN A 77 -4.27 -25.96 10.70
C GLN A 77 -4.37 -24.43 10.87
N TYR A 78 -5.38 -23.92 11.61
CA TYR A 78 -5.65 -22.47 11.67
C TYR A 78 -5.86 -21.91 13.07
N LYS A 79 -5.15 -22.42 14.09
CA LYS A 79 -5.19 -21.83 15.44
C LYS A 79 -4.53 -20.43 15.42
N GLY A 80 -5.35 -19.38 15.53
CA GLY A 80 -4.89 -18.02 15.82
C GLY A 80 -4.72 -17.80 17.32
N THR A 81 -4.19 -16.65 17.73
CA THR A 81 -4.04 -16.27 19.14
C THR A 81 -5.35 -15.93 19.83
N GLY A 82 -6.44 -15.70 19.09
CA GLY A 82 -7.71 -15.18 19.61
C GLY A 82 -7.67 -13.72 20.06
N LEU A 83 -6.59 -12.99 19.72
CA LEU A 83 -6.42 -11.57 20.10
C LEU A 83 -6.84 -10.60 18.99
N GLY A 84 -6.83 -11.03 17.72
CA GLY A 84 -7.04 -10.15 16.58
C GLY A 84 -8.34 -9.35 16.66
N MET A 85 -9.48 -10.01 16.93
CA MET A 85 -10.77 -9.34 16.98
C MET A 85 -10.92 -8.40 18.20
N ALA A 86 -10.32 -8.77 19.34
CA ALA A 86 -10.27 -7.91 20.52
C ALA A 86 -9.43 -6.64 20.25
N ILE A 87 -8.31 -6.77 19.56
CA ILE A 87 -7.46 -5.62 19.15
C ILE A 87 -8.20 -4.76 18.13
N THR A 88 -8.87 -5.37 17.14
CA THR A 88 -9.70 -4.67 16.16
C THR A 88 -10.77 -3.82 16.83
N LYS A 89 -11.53 -4.41 17.76
CA LYS A 89 -12.54 -3.68 18.54
C LYS A 89 -11.93 -2.51 19.30
N LYS A 90 -10.80 -2.73 19.97
CA LYS A 90 -10.10 -1.68 20.71
C LYS A 90 -9.65 -0.52 19.81
N TYR A 91 -9.12 -0.81 18.63
CA TYR A 91 -8.71 0.24 17.67
C TYR A 91 -9.92 1.02 17.14
N VAL A 92 -11.01 0.34 16.81
CA VAL A 92 -12.24 1.00 16.36
C VAL A 92 -12.80 1.91 17.46
N ASP A 93 -12.85 1.43 18.72
CA ASP A 93 -13.31 2.23 19.87
C ASP A 93 -12.41 3.45 20.13
N MET A 94 -11.08 3.29 20.04
CA MET A 94 -10.13 4.40 20.16
C MET A 94 -10.30 5.47 19.08
N MET A 95 -10.82 5.11 17.92
CA MET A 95 -11.14 6.03 16.82
C MET A 95 -12.57 6.61 16.93
N GLY A 96 -13.30 6.29 18.00
CA GLY A 96 -14.68 6.73 18.21
C GLY A 96 -15.69 6.05 17.28
N GLY A 97 -15.29 4.93 16.66
CA GLY A 97 -16.10 4.19 15.72
C GLY A 97 -16.90 3.07 16.33
N SER A 98 -17.56 2.29 15.47
CA SER A 98 -18.31 1.10 15.85
C SER A 98 -17.95 -0.08 14.94
N ILE A 99 -18.04 -1.30 15.48
CA ILE A 99 -17.91 -2.54 14.72
C ILE A 99 -19.08 -3.46 15.05
N ALA A 100 -19.70 -3.98 13.99
CA ALA A 100 -20.78 -4.95 14.06
C ALA A 100 -20.43 -6.19 13.25
N VAL A 101 -21.02 -7.34 13.61
CA VAL A 101 -20.87 -8.60 12.92
C VAL A 101 -22.24 -9.25 12.71
N GLU A 102 -22.46 -9.74 11.51
CA GLU A 102 -23.57 -10.62 11.15
C GLU A 102 -22.97 -11.88 10.55
N SER A 103 -23.26 -13.04 11.12
CA SER A 103 -22.71 -14.29 10.63
C SER A 103 -23.70 -15.44 10.82
N LYS A 104 -23.62 -16.41 9.92
CA LYS A 104 -24.40 -17.65 10.03
C LYS A 104 -23.51 -18.83 9.64
N LYS A 105 -23.48 -19.84 10.49
CA LYS A 105 -22.67 -21.05 10.26
C LYS A 105 -23.03 -21.72 8.94
N GLY A 106 -22.02 -21.97 8.09
CA GLY A 106 -22.17 -22.55 6.76
C GLY A 106 -22.56 -21.55 5.66
N VAL A 107 -22.76 -20.27 5.97
CA VAL A 107 -23.16 -19.24 5.00
C VAL A 107 -22.08 -18.20 4.78
N GLY A 108 -21.40 -17.77 5.87
CA GLY A 108 -20.34 -16.75 5.84
C GLY A 108 -20.55 -15.66 6.90
N SER A 109 -19.75 -14.61 6.82
CA SER A 109 -19.78 -13.49 7.76
C SER A 109 -19.77 -12.14 7.04
N THR A 110 -20.33 -11.14 7.72
CA THR A 110 -20.28 -9.73 7.32
C THR A 110 -19.82 -8.92 8.52
N PHE A 111 -18.70 -8.23 8.38
CA PHE A 111 -18.20 -7.28 9.35
C PHE A 111 -18.45 -5.87 8.83
N THR A 112 -19.07 -5.03 9.64
CA THR A 112 -19.29 -3.61 9.34
C THR A 112 -18.54 -2.77 10.36
N VAL A 113 -17.62 -1.93 9.87
CA VAL A 113 -16.87 -0.97 10.69
C VAL A 113 -17.22 0.43 10.25
N GLU A 114 -17.60 1.30 11.18
CA GLU A 114 -17.88 2.70 10.94
C GLU A 114 -16.93 3.57 11.78
N ILE A 115 -16.24 4.49 11.13
CA ILE A 115 -15.26 5.36 11.77
C ILE A 115 -15.58 6.81 11.43
N PRO A 116 -15.83 7.68 12.45
CA PRO A 116 -15.97 9.11 12.24
C PRO A 116 -14.59 9.69 11.91
N LEU A 117 -14.52 10.38 10.77
CA LEU A 117 -13.32 11.10 10.35
C LEU A 117 -13.61 12.60 10.32
N LYS A 118 -12.73 13.37 10.95
CA LYS A 118 -12.81 14.82 10.89
C LYS A 118 -12.37 15.30 9.51
N LEU A 119 -13.20 16.09 8.85
CA LEU A 119 -12.82 16.76 7.63
C LEU A 119 -11.75 17.81 7.96
N PRO A 120 -10.66 17.91 7.17
CA PRO A 120 -9.67 18.96 7.34
C PRO A 120 -10.37 20.33 7.15
N GLU A 121 -10.09 21.29 8.04
CA GLU A 121 -10.68 22.64 7.96
C GLU A 121 -10.33 23.40 6.66
N GLN A 122 -9.45 22.84 5.82
CA GLN A 122 -8.97 23.43 4.58
C GLN A 122 -9.61 22.85 3.30
N VAL A 123 -10.51 21.86 3.38
CA VAL A 123 -11.14 21.28 2.17
C VAL A 123 -12.06 22.29 1.46
N ILE A 124 -12.58 23.32 2.17
CA ILE A 124 -13.41 24.36 1.55
C ILE A 124 -12.58 25.38 0.71
N GLN A 125 -11.26 25.40 0.89
CA GLN A 125 -10.36 26.26 0.09
C GLN A 125 -9.45 25.50 -0.87
N SER A 126 -9.45 24.17 -0.86
CA SER A 126 -8.52 23.37 -1.68
C SER A 126 -9.14 22.82 -2.97
N GLU A 127 -10.43 23.00 -3.25
CA GLU A 127 -10.96 22.82 -4.61
C GLU A 127 -10.44 23.89 -5.60
N GLN A 128 -9.66 24.88 -5.09
CA GLN A 128 -8.94 25.86 -5.90
C GLN A 128 -7.41 25.87 -5.70
N LYS A 129 -6.82 24.96 -4.94
CA LYS A 129 -5.47 24.55 -5.29
C LYS A 129 -5.62 23.82 -6.63
N GLN A 130 -5.50 24.64 -7.69
CA GLN A 130 -5.09 24.16 -8.97
C GLN A 130 -4.19 22.96 -8.72
N HIS A 131 -4.65 21.76 -9.12
CA HIS A 131 -3.72 20.78 -9.61
C HIS A 131 -2.88 21.59 -10.61
N LEU A 132 -1.76 22.11 -10.18
CA LEU A 132 -0.67 22.36 -11.06
C LEU A 132 -0.46 20.97 -11.67
N HIS A 133 -1.12 20.74 -12.81
CA HIS A 133 -0.66 19.80 -13.79
C HIS A 133 0.74 20.29 -14.13
N ARG A 134 1.71 19.91 -13.29
CA ARG A 134 3.10 20.00 -13.70
C ARG A 134 3.14 19.07 -14.88
N ASP A 135 3.29 19.65 -16.03
CA ASP A 135 3.39 18.89 -17.27
C ASP A 135 4.66 18.06 -17.19
N LEU A 136 4.49 16.79 -16.84
CA LEU A 136 5.58 15.80 -16.78
C LEU A 136 5.65 15.02 -18.10
N THR A 137 5.03 15.55 -19.15
CA THR A 137 5.06 14.98 -20.49
C THR A 137 6.51 14.92 -21.00
N GLY A 138 6.87 13.75 -21.49
CA GLY A 138 8.22 13.50 -22.01
C GLY A 138 9.21 12.96 -21.00
N ILE A 139 8.86 12.89 -19.72
CA ILE A 139 9.69 12.25 -18.70
C ILE A 139 9.59 10.73 -18.86
N HIS A 140 10.73 10.06 -18.94
CA HIS A 140 10.81 8.62 -19.06
C HIS A 140 11.35 7.97 -17.78
N VAL A 141 10.49 7.22 -17.11
CA VAL A 141 10.78 6.54 -15.85
C VAL A 141 11.20 5.11 -16.11
N LEU A 142 12.33 4.68 -15.55
CA LEU A 142 12.70 3.28 -15.44
C LEU A 142 12.26 2.78 -14.06
N MET A 143 11.33 1.86 -13.99
CA MET A 143 10.75 1.36 -12.74
C MET A 143 11.12 -0.10 -12.50
N ALA A 144 11.69 -0.41 -11.33
CA ALA A 144 11.94 -1.77 -10.86
C ALA A 144 10.91 -2.12 -9.78
N GLU A 145 10.05 -3.09 -10.06
CA GLU A 145 8.99 -3.60 -9.17
C GLU A 145 8.69 -5.04 -9.56
N ASP A 146 8.85 -5.98 -8.64
CA ASP A 146 8.66 -7.41 -8.87
C ASP A 146 7.19 -7.86 -8.83
N ASN A 147 6.35 -7.12 -8.14
CA ASN A 147 4.92 -7.42 -8.07
C ASN A 147 4.16 -6.79 -9.23
N ASP A 148 3.53 -7.65 -10.07
CA ASP A 148 2.81 -7.20 -11.27
C ASP A 148 1.70 -6.19 -10.98
N LEU A 149 0.93 -6.40 -9.92
CA LEU A 149 -0.18 -5.51 -9.57
C LEU A 149 0.32 -4.13 -9.11
N ASN A 150 1.39 -4.10 -8.30
CA ASN A 150 2.01 -2.85 -7.87
C ASN A 150 2.59 -2.08 -9.07
N ALA A 151 3.27 -2.81 -9.96
CA ALA A 151 3.85 -2.23 -11.17
C ALA A 151 2.77 -1.65 -12.10
N GLU A 152 1.68 -2.37 -12.33
CA GLU A 152 0.56 -1.91 -13.15
C GLU A 152 -0.07 -0.64 -12.55
N LEU A 153 -0.34 -0.65 -11.24
CA LEU A 153 -0.91 0.50 -10.55
C LEU A 153 0.00 1.73 -10.65
N ALA A 154 1.30 1.58 -10.34
CA ALA A 154 2.26 2.66 -10.43
C ALA A 154 2.41 3.17 -11.88
N THR A 155 2.40 2.27 -12.88
CA THR A 155 2.46 2.66 -14.29
C THR A 155 1.26 3.52 -14.67
N ILE A 156 0.04 3.11 -14.35
CA ILE A 156 -1.17 3.90 -14.62
C ILE A 156 -1.06 5.28 -13.99
N MET A 157 -0.63 5.36 -12.73
CA MET A 157 -0.48 6.63 -12.02
C MET A 157 0.54 7.57 -12.68
N LEU A 158 1.67 7.05 -13.15
CA LEU A 158 2.72 7.83 -13.81
C LEU A 158 2.30 8.26 -15.23
N GLU A 159 1.65 7.38 -15.98
CA GLU A 159 1.13 7.67 -17.33
C GLU A 159 0.00 8.72 -17.30
N ASP A 160 -0.89 8.68 -16.30
CA ASP A 160 -1.91 9.71 -16.07
C ASP A 160 -1.29 11.09 -15.81
N ALA A 161 -0.07 11.13 -15.27
CA ALA A 161 0.70 12.37 -15.08
C ALA A 161 1.51 12.79 -16.33
N GLY A 162 1.39 12.06 -17.45
CA GLY A 162 2.03 12.37 -18.73
C GLY A 162 3.41 11.75 -18.92
N MET A 163 3.90 10.92 -18.00
CA MET A 163 5.19 10.23 -18.10
C MET A 163 5.09 8.95 -18.94
N THR A 164 6.25 8.45 -19.38
CA THR A 164 6.36 7.11 -19.96
C THR A 164 7.11 6.21 -18.99
N VAL A 165 6.76 4.91 -18.94
CA VAL A 165 7.34 3.96 -18.00
C VAL A 165 7.93 2.76 -18.74
N THR A 166 9.18 2.42 -18.39
CA THR A 166 9.78 1.12 -18.73
C THR A 166 9.90 0.33 -17.44
N ARG A 167 9.28 -0.85 -17.38
CA ARG A 167 9.33 -1.72 -16.21
C ARG A 167 10.47 -2.73 -16.30
N ALA A 168 11.11 -2.96 -15.16
CA ALA A 168 11.98 -4.10 -14.85
C ALA A 168 11.33 -4.92 -13.72
N SER A 169 11.44 -6.24 -13.76
CA SER A 169 10.86 -7.16 -12.79
C SER A 169 11.80 -7.46 -11.60
N ASP A 170 13.07 -7.08 -11.69
CA ASP A 170 14.04 -7.24 -10.62
C ASP A 170 15.22 -6.27 -10.77
N GLY A 171 16.12 -6.28 -9.76
CA GLY A 171 17.30 -5.41 -9.75
C GLY A 171 18.32 -5.72 -10.85
N LYS A 172 18.38 -6.95 -11.34
CA LYS A 172 19.30 -7.31 -12.43
C LYS A 172 18.80 -6.75 -13.76
N GLU A 173 17.51 -6.90 -14.02
CA GLU A 173 16.88 -6.41 -15.24
C GLU A 173 16.95 -4.87 -15.33
N VAL A 174 16.73 -4.14 -14.23
CA VAL A 174 16.86 -2.67 -14.24
C VAL A 174 18.28 -2.22 -14.56
N VAL A 175 19.30 -2.89 -14.03
CA VAL A 175 20.72 -2.60 -14.35
C VAL A 175 21.00 -2.89 -15.83
N ASP A 176 20.52 -4.02 -16.35
CA ASP A 176 20.72 -4.41 -17.75
C ASP A 176 19.99 -3.44 -18.71
N LEU A 177 18.74 -3.06 -18.40
CA LEU A 177 17.99 -2.06 -19.17
C LEU A 177 18.71 -0.71 -19.16
N PHE A 178 19.13 -0.23 -17.99
CA PHE A 178 19.86 1.04 -17.90
C PHE A 178 21.18 1.00 -18.68
N LYS A 179 21.93 -0.09 -18.57
CA LYS A 179 23.22 -0.25 -19.24
C LYS A 179 23.09 -0.30 -20.77
N ASN A 180 22.08 -1.01 -21.30
CA ASN A 180 21.98 -1.33 -22.72
C ASN A 180 21.23 -0.25 -23.55
N HIS A 181 20.55 0.69 -22.91
CA HIS A 181 19.92 1.81 -23.60
C HIS A 181 20.87 3.01 -23.76
N PRO A 182 20.66 3.88 -24.74
CA PRO A 182 21.43 5.12 -24.92
C PRO A 182 21.43 5.97 -23.65
N ARG A 183 22.45 6.80 -23.47
CA ARG A 183 22.52 7.78 -22.38
C ARG A 183 21.36 8.77 -22.51
N GLY A 184 20.74 9.14 -21.38
CA GLY A 184 19.60 10.05 -21.35
C GLY A 184 18.29 9.45 -21.87
N THR A 185 18.21 8.12 -22.04
CA THR A 185 16.93 7.45 -22.32
C THR A 185 15.96 7.55 -21.14
N TYR A 186 16.48 7.49 -19.94
CA TYR A 186 15.69 7.57 -18.71
C TYR A 186 16.05 8.83 -17.94
N ASP A 187 15.04 9.49 -17.39
CA ASP A 187 15.18 10.72 -16.60
C ASP A 187 15.29 10.44 -15.11
N LEU A 188 14.69 9.33 -14.65
CA LEU A 188 14.77 8.87 -13.28
C LEU A 188 14.52 7.35 -13.17
N ILE A 189 14.91 6.80 -12.02
CA ILE A 189 14.67 5.40 -11.67
C ILE A 189 13.82 5.35 -10.40
N LEU A 190 12.70 4.61 -10.45
CA LEU A 190 11.95 4.19 -9.27
C LEU A 190 12.38 2.77 -8.93
N MET A 191 12.86 2.54 -7.71
CA MET A 191 13.53 1.31 -7.33
C MET A 191 12.87 0.69 -6.09
N ASP A 192 12.14 -0.42 -6.26
CA ASP A 192 11.77 -1.25 -5.11
C ASP A 192 13.02 -1.77 -4.41
N ILE A 193 13.01 -1.73 -3.08
CA ILE A 193 14.12 -2.27 -2.29
C ILE A 193 14.06 -3.79 -2.24
N MET A 194 12.87 -4.36 -2.05
CA MET A 194 12.69 -5.80 -1.81
C MET A 194 12.33 -6.53 -3.10
N MET A 195 13.33 -6.99 -3.84
CA MET A 195 13.15 -7.73 -5.08
C MET A 195 13.95 -9.04 -5.08
N PRO A 196 13.50 -10.08 -5.84
CA PRO A 196 14.26 -11.31 -6.01
C PRO A 196 15.54 -11.08 -6.85
N ASN A 197 16.45 -12.03 -6.84
CA ASN A 197 17.70 -12.10 -7.59
C ASN A 197 18.73 -11.00 -7.24
N MET A 198 18.33 -9.74 -7.27
CA MET A 198 19.11 -8.57 -6.89
C MET A 198 18.18 -7.54 -6.25
N ASP A 199 18.44 -7.18 -5.00
CA ASP A 199 17.70 -6.15 -4.29
C ASP A 199 17.99 -4.73 -4.81
N GLY A 200 17.15 -3.75 -4.42
CA GLY A 200 17.27 -2.39 -4.89
C GLY A 200 18.57 -1.69 -4.48
N HIS A 201 19.12 -2.00 -3.30
CA HIS A 201 20.38 -1.42 -2.84
C HIS A 201 21.56 -1.93 -3.69
N GLN A 202 21.58 -3.22 -4.01
CA GLN A 202 22.59 -3.81 -4.89
C GLN A 202 22.48 -3.25 -6.31
N ALA A 203 21.24 -3.10 -6.82
CA ALA A 203 20.97 -2.53 -8.13
C ALA A 203 21.45 -1.06 -8.23
N ALA A 204 21.14 -0.23 -7.21
CA ALA A 204 21.60 1.16 -7.16
C ALA A 204 23.12 1.26 -7.17
N LYS A 205 23.82 0.47 -6.33
CA LYS A 205 25.29 0.41 -6.33
C LYS A 205 25.84 -0.01 -7.69
N ALA A 206 25.23 -1.01 -8.33
CA ALA A 206 25.63 -1.48 -9.65
C ALA A 206 25.46 -0.39 -10.72
N ILE A 207 24.33 0.33 -10.72
CA ILE A 207 24.10 1.46 -11.63
C ILE A 207 25.15 2.55 -11.40
N ARG A 208 25.40 2.97 -10.14
CA ARG A 208 26.40 3.99 -9.82
C ARG A 208 27.82 3.58 -10.24
N ALA A 209 28.16 2.30 -10.14
CA ALA A 209 29.46 1.75 -10.60
C ALA A 209 29.68 1.88 -12.12
N LEU A 210 28.61 1.98 -12.92
CA LEU A 210 28.72 2.24 -14.36
C LEU A 210 29.21 3.66 -14.68
N GLY A 211 29.34 4.54 -13.69
CA GLY A 211 29.74 5.95 -13.85
C GLY A 211 31.10 6.15 -14.58
N ILE A 212 31.97 5.14 -14.59
CA ILE A 212 33.22 5.17 -15.35
C ILE A 212 32.94 5.11 -16.86
N GLU A 213 31.95 4.33 -17.28
CA GLU A 213 31.64 4.07 -18.68
C GLU A 213 30.48 4.98 -19.18
N ARG A 214 29.59 5.42 -18.27
CA ARG A 214 28.44 6.26 -18.62
C ARG A 214 28.18 7.34 -17.54
N SER A 215 28.34 8.60 -17.94
CA SER A 215 28.28 9.75 -17.03
C SER A 215 26.91 9.95 -16.38
N ASP A 216 25.81 9.60 -17.08
CA ASP A 216 24.44 9.68 -16.56
C ASP A 216 24.18 8.70 -15.40
N ALA A 217 24.94 7.63 -15.29
CA ALA A 217 24.84 6.70 -14.15
C ALA A 217 25.17 7.35 -12.79
N VAL A 218 25.95 8.42 -12.78
CA VAL A 218 26.29 9.16 -11.56
C VAL A 218 25.17 10.15 -11.17
N THR A 219 24.51 10.71 -12.16
CA THR A 219 23.59 11.85 -11.99
C THR A 219 22.10 11.48 -12.02
N ILE A 220 21.74 10.36 -12.67
CA ILE A 220 20.33 9.95 -12.74
C ILE A 220 19.73 9.82 -11.34
N PRO A 221 18.59 10.46 -11.06
CA PRO A 221 17.88 10.28 -9.79
C PRO A 221 17.43 8.83 -9.63
N ILE A 222 17.70 8.25 -8.46
CA ILE A 222 17.18 6.94 -8.05
C ILE A 222 16.37 7.16 -6.79
N ILE A 223 15.06 6.89 -6.84
CA ILE A 223 14.12 7.05 -5.74
C ILE A 223 13.73 5.66 -5.24
N ALA A 224 14.00 5.39 -3.96
CA ALA A 224 13.64 4.13 -3.33
C ALA A 224 12.12 4.02 -3.11
N LEU A 225 11.54 2.85 -3.35
CA LEU A 225 10.19 2.46 -2.95
C LEU A 225 10.31 1.37 -1.88
N SER A 226 9.82 1.60 -0.65
CA SER A 226 9.95 0.61 0.42
C SER A 226 8.67 0.44 1.24
N ALA A 227 8.52 -0.74 1.85
CA ALA A 227 7.41 -1.02 2.77
C ALA A 227 7.56 -0.27 4.12
N ASN A 228 8.77 0.18 4.47
CA ASN A 228 9.08 0.82 5.74
C ASN A 228 9.74 2.19 5.52
N ALA A 229 9.35 3.17 6.32
CA ALA A 229 9.94 4.52 6.35
C ALA A 229 10.75 4.74 7.65
N PHE A 230 11.45 3.71 8.14
CA PHE A 230 12.32 3.89 9.29
C PHE A 230 13.60 4.65 8.90
N ILE A 231 14.12 5.45 9.81
CA ILE A 231 15.30 6.29 9.59
C ILE A 231 16.51 5.45 9.11
N ASP A 232 16.66 4.24 9.63
CA ASP A 232 17.75 3.33 9.27
C ASP A 232 17.63 2.86 7.80
N ASP A 233 16.41 2.56 7.32
CA ASP A 233 16.14 2.12 5.95
C ASP A 233 16.40 3.27 4.95
N ILE A 234 16.02 4.50 5.31
CA ILE A 234 16.30 5.70 4.51
C ILE A 234 17.82 5.92 4.39
N GLN A 235 18.55 5.80 5.51
CA GLN A 235 20.00 5.99 5.51
C GLN A 235 20.72 4.91 4.67
N GLU A 236 20.25 3.67 4.69
CA GLU A 236 20.80 2.60 3.87
C GLU A 236 20.56 2.84 2.37
N SER A 237 19.39 3.34 2.00
CA SER A 237 19.06 3.73 0.62
C SER A 237 20.00 4.85 0.13
N LEU A 238 20.20 5.89 0.92
CA LEU A 238 21.15 6.98 0.60
C LEU A 238 22.59 6.47 0.48
N ASN A 239 23.04 5.60 1.39
CA ASN A 239 24.37 5.00 1.38
C ASN A 239 24.61 4.08 0.16
N SER A 240 23.54 3.53 -0.42
CA SER A 240 23.61 2.73 -1.65
C SER A 240 23.63 3.57 -2.93
N GLY A 241 23.55 4.90 -2.80
CA GLY A 241 23.60 5.84 -3.92
C GLY A 241 22.22 6.24 -4.47
N MET A 242 21.14 5.96 -3.76
CA MET A 242 19.82 6.50 -4.06
C MET A 242 19.72 7.96 -3.61
N ASN A 243 18.76 8.71 -4.15
CA ASN A 243 18.63 10.15 -3.94
C ASN A 243 17.51 10.52 -2.98
N ASP A 244 16.43 9.72 -2.96
CA ASP A 244 15.26 9.95 -2.12
C ASP A 244 14.54 8.62 -1.83
N HIS A 245 13.46 8.71 -1.03
CA HIS A 245 12.73 7.55 -0.54
C HIS A 245 11.23 7.86 -0.48
N ILE A 246 10.41 6.89 -0.91
CA ILE A 246 8.95 6.94 -0.82
C ILE A 246 8.46 5.66 -0.16
N SER A 247 7.54 5.80 0.80
CA SER A 247 6.94 4.65 1.47
C SER A 247 5.80 4.04 0.64
N LYS A 248 5.71 2.72 0.62
CA LYS A 248 4.54 2.00 0.11
C LYS A 248 3.43 1.93 1.19
N PRO A 249 2.15 2.08 0.86
CA PRO A 249 1.59 2.23 -0.49
C PRO A 249 1.90 3.61 -1.09
N ILE A 250 2.20 3.63 -2.39
CA ILE A 250 2.60 4.86 -3.10
C ILE A 250 1.44 5.86 -3.07
N ASN A 251 1.73 7.05 -2.54
CA ASN A 251 0.84 8.21 -2.62
C ASN A 251 1.22 9.04 -3.85
N MET A 252 0.23 9.32 -4.73
CA MET A 252 0.48 10.03 -5.99
C MET A 252 1.04 11.44 -5.79
N GLU A 253 0.52 12.20 -4.84
CA GLU A 253 0.98 13.56 -4.55
C GLU A 253 2.44 13.56 -4.09
N GLU A 254 2.78 12.66 -3.16
CA GLU A 254 4.15 12.49 -2.66
C GLU A 254 5.10 12.04 -3.77
N LEU A 255 4.66 11.11 -4.64
CA LEU A 255 5.45 10.63 -5.78
C LEU A 255 5.76 11.75 -6.77
N ILE A 256 4.74 12.50 -7.22
CA ILE A 256 4.90 13.62 -8.15
C ILE A 256 5.76 14.73 -7.55
N ASP A 257 5.53 15.10 -6.29
CA ASP A 257 6.33 16.11 -5.60
C ASP A 257 7.79 15.68 -5.48
N THR A 258 8.05 14.41 -5.18
CA THR A 258 9.41 13.87 -5.09
C THR A 258 10.07 13.84 -6.47
N ILE A 259 9.41 13.33 -7.50
CA ILE A 259 9.92 13.33 -8.89
C ILE A 259 10.29 14.76 -9.33
N THR A 260 9.42 15.71 -9.08
CA THR A 260 9.63 17.11 -9.50
C THR A 260 10.86 17.78 -8.86
N LYS A 261 11.28 17.35 -7.67
CA LYS A 261 12.51 17.87 -7.04
C LYS A 261 13.76 17.56 -7.87
N TYR A 262 13.76 16.44 -8.59
CA TYR A 262 14.93 15.92 -9.27
C TYR A 262 14.93 16.14 -10.77
N ILE A 263 13.75 16.37 -11.37
CA ILE A 263 13.65 16.68 -12.79
C ILE A 263 13.72 18.20 -12.96
N LYS A 264 14.81 18.65 -13.61
CA LYS A 264 14.94 20.05 -14.00
C LYS A 264 14.11 20.29 -15.25
N HIS A 265 13.15 21.19 -15.17
CA HIS A 265 12.57 21.80 -16.37
C HIS A 265 13.59 22.81 -16.88
N ASP A 266 14.21 22.53 -18.05
CA ASP A 266 14.94 23.53 -18.83
C ASP A 266 13.96 24.48 -19.52
#